data_07cd3b70a1b66cebc169eab6b396609e
#
_entry.id   07cd3b70a1b66cebc169eab6b396609e
#
_cell.length_a   1.000
_cell.length_b   1.000
_cell.length_c   1.000
_cell.angle_alpha   90.00
_cell.angle_beta   90.00
_cell.angle_gamma   90.00
#
_symmetry.space_group_name_H-M   'P 1'
#
loop_
_entity.id
_entity.type
_entity.pdbx_description
1 polymer ?
#
loop_
_entity_poly.entity_id
_entity_poly.type
_entity_poly.pdbx_seq_one_letter_code
_entity_poly.pdbx_strand_id
1 'polypeptide(L)'
;HQGSTARVSNDFSSMKYGKEDPRFTDGETSIDNWTTAQKNYGFSSTKIEGETVTHCYGKNGYLKLGDDKGHGADLISPYTNTLRSDSLLMVSFRAVAFTDYMTGARDDNKITVEVLGGGVIRDFAQSEKTTIDLEAGYYDISSEEFPEDMWEGHDFLVFVAGTKANPITANTRVRIICGSLTQNSAVNNRIYLDNFYIRRLQKVEEDYFAENNGSGKDIILGAPFDEEEQE
;
A
#
# COMPACT_ATOMS: atom_id res chain seq x y z
N HIS A 1 17.60 -19.76 -15.43
CA HIS A 1 16.97 -18.83 -14.51
C HIS A 1 16.01 -17.91 -15.24
N GLN A 2 14.83 -17.75 -14.73
CA GLN A 2 13.76 -16.99 -15.38
C GLN A 2 13.77 -15.50 -15.03
N GLY A 3 14.66 -15.07 -14.18
CA GLY A 3 14.61 -13.74 -13.63
C GLY A 3 13.52 -13.60 -12.55
N SER A 4 13.57 -12.52 -11.82
CA SER A 4 12.67 -12.27 -10.73
C SER A 4 11.23 -12.08 -11.20
N THR A 5 10.28 -12.57 -10.41
CA THR A 5 8.86 -12.28 -10.61
C THR A 5 8.47 -10.91 -10.06
N ALA A 6 9.32 -10.31 -9.23
CA ALA A 6 9.03 -9.00 -8.64
C ALA A 6 8.97 -7.93 -9.71
N ARG A 7 8.00 -7.04 -9.57
CA ARG A 7 7.83 -5.84 -10.38
C ARG A 7 8.05 -4.59 -9.56
N VAL A 8 7.64 -4.60 -8.32
CA VAL A 8 7.90 -3.56 -7.32
C VAL A 8 8.20 -4.27 -6.01
N SER A 9 9.24 -3.84 -5.32
CA SER A 9 9.60 -4.43 -4.03
C SER A 9 10.20 -3.35 -3.15
N ASN A 10 9.53 -3.01 -2.06
CA ASN A 10 10.09 -2.07 -1.09
C ASN A 10 9.52 -2.33 0.31
N ASP A 11 10.42 -2.55 1.25
CA ASP A 11 10.09 -2.67 2.66
C ASP A 11 10.29 -1.36 3.43
N PHE A 12 10.64 -0.28 2.72
CA PHE A 12 10.86 1.05 3.29
C PHE A 12 11.90 1.11 4.41
N SER A 13 12.76 0.12 4.51
CA SER A 13 13.80 0.06 5.54
C SER A 13 14.82 1.21 5.43
N SER A 14 14.92 1.83 4.26
CA SER A 14 15.78 3.01 4.05
C SER A 14 15.21 4.28 4.66
N MET A 15 13.93 4.29 5.03
CA MET A 15 13.30 5.44 5.68
C MET A 15 13.76 5.52 7.13
N LYS A 16 14.54 6.55 7.46
CA LYS A 16 15.13 6.74 8.78
C LYS A 16 14.71 8.10 9.35
N TYR A 17 13.40 8.34 9.33
CA TYR A 17 12.82 9.61 9.74
C TYR A 17 12.07 9.47 11.06
N GLY A 18 12.59 10.12 12.09
CA GLY A 18 11.96 10.12 13.39
C GLY A 18 12.03 8.78 14.11
N LYS A 19 10.96 8.43 14.79
CA LYS A 19 10.88 7.24 15.64
C LYS A 19 10.04 6.14 14.98
N GLU A 20 10.30 4.90 15.36
CA GLU A 20 9.49 3.76 14.95
C GLU A 20 8.08 3.79 15.55
N ASP A 21 7.94 4.40 16.73
CA ASP A 21 6.67 4.46 17.45
C ASP A 21 5.70 5.38 16.72
N PRO A 22 4.53 4.89 16.29
CA PRO A 22 3.56 5.69 15.54
C PRO A 22 2.95 6.84 16.36
N ARG A 23 3.09 6.81 17.68
CA ARG A 23 2.57 7.86 18.55
C ARG A 23 3.34 9.18 18.43
N PHE A 24 4.56 9.14 17.90
CA PHE A 24 5.41 10.32 17.77
C PHE A 24 5.48 10.75 16.30
N THR A 25 5.32 12.05 16.07
CA THR A 25 5.35 12.63 14.72
C THR A 25 6.66 13.38 14.44
N ASP A 26 7.49 13.57 15.46
CA ASP A 26 8.76 14.27 15.31
C ASP A 26 9.66 13.57 14.30
N GLY A 27 10.14 14.31 13.32
CA GLY A 27 11.05 13.79 12.30
C GLY A 27 10.38 13.16 11.11
N GLU A 28 9.05 12.99 11.11
CA GLU A 28 8.34 12.56 9.91
C GLU A 28 8.70 13.47 8.73
N THR A 29 8.95 12.89 7.58
CA THR A 29 9.40 13.65 6.42
C THR A 29 8.54 13.38 5.21
N SER A 30 7.91 14.43 4.67
CA SER A 30 7.13 14.35 3.45
C SER A 30 7.98 13.81 2.29
N ILE A 31 7.33 13.06 1.43
CA ILE A 31 7.94 12.53 0.20
C ILE A 31 8.64 13.61 -0.61
N ASP A 32 8.16 14.86 -0.54
CA ASP A 32 8.78 15.99 -1.22
C ASP A 32 10.24 16.19 -0.80
N ASN A 33 10.58 15.79 0.41
CA ASN A 33 11.89 16.03 1.04
C ASN A 33 12.70 14.75 1.27
N TRP A 34 12.31 13.64 0.67
CA TRP A 34 13.10 12.42 0.73
C TRP A 34 14.45 12.61 0.03
N THR A 35 15.40 11.76 0.33
CA THR A 35 16.70 11.76 -0.36
C THR A 35 16.52 11.40 -1.83
N THR A 36 17.52 11.74 -2.64
CA THR A 36 17.53 11.35 -4.05
C THR A 36 17.43 9.83 -4.21
N ALA A 37 18.14 9.07 -3.40
CA ALA A 37 18.09 7.61 -3.44
C ALA A 37 16.68 7.09 -3.16
N GLN A 38 15.99 7.66 -2.15
CA GLN A 38 14.62 7.27 -1.82
C GLN A 38 13.64 7.66 -2.92
N LYS A 39 13.79 8.85 -3.50
CA LYS A 39 12.98 9.28 -4.64
C LYS A 39 13.17 8.38 -5.87
N ASN A 40 14.35 7.84 -6.04
CA ASN A 40 14.66 6.94 -7.15
C ASN A 40 13.97 5.57 -7.05
N TYR A 41 13.36 5.24 -5.91
CA TYR A 41 12.49 4.06 -5.85
C TYR A 41 11.26 4.21 -6.74
N GLY A 42 10.91 5.43 -7.13
CA GLY A 42 9.86 5.68 -8.12
C GLY A 42 8.46 5.84 -7.55
N PHE A 43 8.30 5.78 -6.24
CA PHE A 43 7.01 6.09 -5.61
C PHE A 43 6.71 7.58 -5.72
N SER A 44 5.44 7.90 -5.83
CA SER A 44 4.97 9.28 -5.84
C SER A 44 3.67 9.40 -5.04
N SER A 45 3.29 10.62 -4.77
CA SER A 45 2.02 10.93 -4.10
C SER A 45 1.46 12.19 -4.75
N THR A 46 0.15 12.25 -4.87
CA THR A 46 -0.52 13.38 -5.50
C THR A 46 -0.35 14.62 -4.63
N LYS A 47 0.15 15.69 -5.23
CA LYS A 47 0.26 17.00 -4.58
C LYS A 47 -0.99 17.81 -4.86
N ILE A 48 -1.61 18.32 -3.82
CA ILE A 48 -2.79 19.14 -3.93
C ILE A 48 -2.37 20.60 -4.10
N GLU A 49 -2.96 21.28 -5.09
CA GLU A 49 -2.69 22.69 -5.32
C GLU A 49 -3.02 23.53 -4.09
N GLY A 50 -2.10 24.39 -3.72
CA GLY A 50 -2.23 25.25 -2.53
C GLY A 50 -1.67 24.66 -1.25
N GLU A 51 -1.33 23.36 -1.25
CA GLU A 51 -0.68 22.73 -0.11
C GLU A 51 0.83 22.92 -0.15
N THR A 52 1.44 23.12 1.02
CA THR A 52 2.89 23.36 1.11
C THR A 52 3.68 22.05 1.05
N VAL A 53 3.08 20.95 1.47
CA VAL A 53 3.70 19.64 1.45
C VAL A 53 2.70 18.59 0.99
N THR A 54 3.22 17.47 0.49
CA THR A 54 2.44 16.27 0.20
C THR A 54 2.34 15.44 1.47
N HIS A 55 1.14 14.97 1.81
CA HIS A 55 0.87 14.32 3.10
C HIS A 55 1.14 12.81 3.09
N CYS A 56 2.15 12.40 2.35
CA CYS A 56 2.76 11.08 2.40
C CYS A 56 4.12 11.23 3.08
N TYR A 57 4.27 10.60 4.24
CA TYR A 57 5.44 10.81 5.09
C TYR A 57 6.24 9.54 5.24
N GLY A 58 7.57 9.66 5.14
CA GLY A 58 8.48 8.64 5.62
C GLY A 58 8.59 8.71 7.13
N LYS A 59 8.57 7.56 7.78
CA LYS A 59 8.86 7.37 9.20
C LYS A 59 10.11 6.50 9.34
N ASN A 60 10.31 5.90 10.49
CA ASN A 60 11.46 5.04 10.70
C ASN A 60 11.10 3.59 10.31
N GLY A 61 11.37 3.27 9.04
CA GLY A 61 11.16 1.94 8.49
C GLY A 61 9.78 1.70 7.86
N TYR A 62 8.92 2.72 7.78
CA TYR A 62 7.60 2.60 7.17
C TYR A 62 7.08 3.98 6.75
N LEU A 63 5.88 4.02 6.16
CA LEU A 63 5.25 5.24 5.67
C LEU A 63 3.98 5.57 6.45
N LYS A 64 3.61 6.84 6.44
CA LYS A 64 2.30 7.31 6.91
C LYS A 64 1.63 8.13 5.82
N LEU A 65 0.36 7.81 5.54
CA LEU A 65 -0.51 8.61 4.69
C LEU A 65 -1.48 9.41 5.56
N GLY A 66 -1.61 10.69 5.25
CA GLY A 66 -2.53 11.57 5.97
C GLY A 66 -1.93 12.25 7.19
N ASP A 67 -2.67 13.20 7.75
CA ASP A 67 -2.27 13.95 8.93
C ASP A 67 -3.42 14.10 9.94
N ASP A 68 -3.17 14.85 11.01
CA ASP A 68 -4.14 15.12 12.07
C ASP A 68 -5.02 16.36 11.80
N LYS A 69 -4.95 16.90 10.60
CA LYS A 69 -5.69 18.11 10.18
C LYS A 69 -6.68 17.83 9.05
N GLY A 70 -7.07 16.57 8.87
CA GLY A 70 -8.03 16.17 7.87
C GLY A 70 -7.48 16.03 6.46
N HIS A 71 -6.17 16.06 6.27
CA HIS A 71 -5.57 15.75 4.98
C HIS A 71 -5.45 14.24 4.83
N GLY A 72 -6.02 13.68 3.77
CA GLY A 72 -5.70 12.35 3.29
C GLY A 72 -4.49 12.40 2.38
N ALA A 73 -4.11 11.25 1.86
CA ALA A 73 -3.01 11.15 0.92
C ALA A 73 -3.13 9.87 0.09
N ASP A 74 -2.29 9.78 -0.92
CA ASP A 74 -2.13 8.57 -1.70
C ASP A 74 -0.66 8.17 -1.80
N LEU A 75 -0.44 6.93 -2.18
CA LEU A 75 0.87 6.42 -2.57
C LEU A 75 0.70 5.74 -3.93
N ILE A 76 1.46 6.20 -4.91
CA ILE A 76 1.46 5.65 -6.26
C ILE A 76 2.76 4.88 -6.45
N SER A 77 2.65 3.61 -6.84
CA SER A 77 3.82 2.78 -7.09
C SER A 77 4.61 3.26 -8.31
N PRO A 78 5.87 2.87 -8.43
CA PRO A 78 6.55 2.99 -9.72
C PRO A 78 5.83 2.16 -10.79
N TYR A 79 6.19 2.40 -12.06
CA TYR A 79 5.71 1.57 -13.15
C TYR A 79 6.17 0.13 -12.95
N THR A 80 5.28 -0.81 -13.20
CA THR A 80 5.59 -2.23 -13.01
C THR A 80 6.49 -2.78 -14.10
N ASN A 81 6.56 -2.10 -15.24
CA ASN A 81 7.32 -2.55 -16.41
C ASN A 81 6.96 -3.99 -16.80
N THR A 82 5.69 -4.35 -16.63
CA THR A 82 5.22 -5.69 -16.89
C THR A 82 5.36 -6.04 -18.35
N LEU A 83 5.63 -7.31 -18.59
CA LEU A 83 5.69 -7.85 -19.92
C LEU A 83 4.28 -8.09 -20.44
N ARG A 84 4.13 -8.07 -21.75
CA ARG A 84 2.85 -8.30 -22.42
C ARG A 84 2.24 -9.67 -22.07
N SER A 85 3.08 -10.63 -21.70
CA SER A 85 2.65 -11.97 -21.28
C SER A 85 2.16 -12.02 -19.83
N ASP A 86 2.37 -10.96 -19.05
CA ASP A 86 1.91 -10.93 -17.65
C ASP A 86 0.39 -10.78 -17.66
N SER A 87 -0.31 -11.73 -17.09
CA SER A 87 -1.78 -11.76 -17.08
C SER A 87 -2.36 -11.56 -15.69
N LEU A 88 -1.56 -11.78 -14.66
CA LEU A 88 -2.01 -11.66 -13.28
C LEU A 88 -0.86 -11.20 -12.39
N LEU A 89 -1.13 -10.16 -11.62
CA LEU A 89 -0.22 -9.60 -10.64
C LEU A 89 -0.81 -9.75 -9.25
N MET A 90 0.06 -9.96 -8.27
CA MET A 90 -0.31 -9.89 -6.86
C MET A 90 0.32 -8.65 -6.24
N VAL A 91 -0.52 -7.84 -5.62
CA VAL A 91 -0.11 -6.68 -4.83
C VAL A 91 -0.24 -7.05 -3.37
N SER A 92 0.81 -6.88 -2.60
CA SER A 92 0.74 -7.09 -1.16
C SER A 92 1.32 -5.89 -0.42
N PHE A 93 0.73 -5.58 0.70
CA PHE A 93 1.20 -4.52 1.58
C PHE A 93 0.64 -4.73 2.98
N ARG A 94 1.25 -4.07 3.95
CA ARG A 94 0.73 -3.99 5.31
C ARG A 94 0.16 -2.60 5.53
N ALA A 95 -0.99 -2.53 6.19
CA ALA A 95 -1.64 -1.26 6.48
C ALA A 95 -2.36 -1.33 7.82
N VAL A 96 -2.21 -0.30 8.62
CA VAL A 96 -2.86 -0.19 9.92
C VAL A 96 -3.27 1.26 10.15
N ALA A 97 -4.45 1.46 10.75
CA ALA A 97 -5.00 2.78 10.98
C ALA A 97 -4.55 3.33 12.33
N PHE A 98 -4.52 4.65 12.43
CA PHE A 98 -4.13 5.37 13.63
C PHE A 98 -5.16 5.21 14.75
N THR A 99 -4.63 4.98 15.95
CA THR A 99 -5.39 5.06 17.21
C THR A 99 -4.62 5.93 18.18
N ASP A 100 -5.31 6.87 18.82
CA ASP A 100 -4.74 7.68 19.89
C ASP A 100 -4.67 6.85 21.16
N TYR A 101 -3.46 6.60 21.65
CA TYR A 101 -3.28 5.76 22.83
C TYR A 101 -3.72 6.42 24.13
N MET A 102 -3.83 7.75 24.17
CA MET A 102 -4.28 8.50 25.35
C MET A 102 -5.81 8.47 25.51
N THR A 103 -6.52 8.60 24.38
CA THR A 103 -7.97 8.76 24.38
C THR A 103 -8.71 7.55 23.83
N GLY A 104 -8.00 6.67 23.10
CA GLY A 104 -8.61 5.58 22.35
C GLY A 104 -9.34 6.03 21.07
N ALA A 105 -9.27 7.31 20.73
CA ALA A 105 -9.89 7.82 19.51
C ALA A 105 -9.23 7.21 18.28
N ARG A 106 -10.05 6.86 17.28
CA ARG A 106 -9.62 6.20 16.06
C ARG A 106 -9.93 7.06 14.85
N ASP A 107 -8.98 7.07 13.91
CA ASP A 107 -9.21 7.66 12.60
C ASP A 107 -10.12 6.76 11.76
N ASP A 108 -10.67 7.30 10.69
CA ASP A 108 -11.29 6.49 9.65
C ASP A 108 -10.25 5.56 9.05
N ASN A 109 -10.65 4.33 8.74
CA ASN A 109 -9.73 3.26 8.34
C ASN A 109 -9.94 2.78 6.91
N LYS A 110 -10.68 3.52 6.12
CA LYS A 110 -10.94 3.16 4.72
C LYS A 110 -9.69 3.38 3.87
N ILE A 111 -9.40 2.37 3.06
CA ILE A 111 -8.34 2.39 2.06
C ILE A 111 -8.97 2.08 0.70
N THR A 112 -8.65 2.84 -0.32
CA THR A 112 -9.02 2.52 -1.70
C THR A 112 -7.74 2.14 -2.46
N VAL A 113 -7.76 0.99 -3.10
CA VAL A 113 -6.69 0.58 -4.01
C VAL A 113 -7.17 0.75 -5.43
N GLU A 114 -6.38 1.42 -6.25
CA GLU A 114 -6.70 1.70 -7.65
C GLU A 114 -5.58 1.19 -8.55
N VAL A 115 -5.96 0.57 -9.67
CA VAL A 115 -5.00 0.23 -10.72
C VAL A 115 -5.01 1.31 -11.78
N LEU A 116 -3.83 1.73 -12.22
CA LEU A 116 -3.62 2.77 -13.23
C LEU A 116 -2.86 2.18 -14.42
N GLY A 117 -3.12 2.71 -15.60
CA GLY A 117 -2.33 2.39 -16.78
C GLY A 117 -2.61 1.05 -17.44
N GLY A 118 -3.62 0.33 -16.99
CA GLY A 118 -4.04 -0.95 -17.54
C GLY A 118 -4.19 -2.03 -16.49
N GLY A 119 -5.02 -2.99 -16.77
CA GLY A 119 -5.42 -4.03 -15.84
C GLY A 119 -6.68 -3.68 -15.06
N VAL A 120 -7.24 -4.68 -14.41
CA VAL A 120 -8.43 -4.55 -13.57
C VAL A 120 -8.18 -5.28 -12.25
N ILE A 121 -8.84 -4.84 -11.19
CA ILE A 121 -8.78 -5.51 -9.90
C ILE A 121 -9.83 -6.62 -9.89
N ARG A 122 -9.40 -7.80 -9.49
CA ARG A 122 -10.28 -8.95 -9.31
C ARG A 122 -10.76 -9.02 -7.87
N ASP A 123 -12.06 -9.13 -7.68
CA ASP A 123 -12.69 -9.43 -6.41
C ASP A 123 -13.38 -10.81 -6.45
N PHE A 124 -13.99 -11.21 -5.34
CA PHE A 124 -14.71 -12.49 -5.28
C PHE A 124 -15.87 -12.59 -6.25
N ALA A 125 -16.44 -11.47 -6.65
CA ALA A 125 -17.54 -11.43 -7.62
C ALA A 125 -17.06 -11.49 -9.06
N GLN A 126 -15.75 -11.55 -9.30
CA GLN A 126 -15.15 -11.52 -10.64
C GLN A 126 -15.49 -10.25 -11.43
N SER A 127 -15.81 -9.19 -10.75
CA SER A 127 -16.09 -7.90 -11.37
C SER A 127 -14.81 -7.29 -11.93
N GLU A 128 -14.94 -6.62 -13.08
CA GLU A 128 -13.83 -5.90 -13.69
C GLU A 128 -13.85 -4.46 -13.22
N LYS A 129 -13.15 -4.19 -12.12
CA LYS A 129 -13.08 -2.88 -11.49
C LYS A 129 -11.68 -2.33 -11.57
N THR A 130 -11.56 -1.02 -11.55
CA THR A 130 -10.26 -0.35 -11.40
C THR A 130 -9.96 0.05 -9.97
N THR A 131 -10.93 -0.08 -9.07
CA THR A 131 -10.76 0.24 -7.65
C THR A 131 -11.39 -0.84 -6.76
N ILE A 132 -10.85 -0.96 -5.56
CA ILE A 132 -11.46 -1.75 -4.49
C ILE A 132 -11.32 -0.99 -3.17
N ASP A 133 -12.38 -1.00 -2.36
CA ASP A 133 -12.37 -0.41 -1.02
C ASP A 133 -12.08 -1.50 0.00
N LEU A 134 -11.13 -1.22 0.90
CA LEU A 134 -10.72 -2.10 1.97
C LEU A 134 -10.77 -1.35 3.30
N GLU A 135 -10.83 -2.07 4.39
CA GLU A 135 -10.78 -1.51 5.73
C GLU A 135 -9.53 -2.00 6.45
N ALA A 136 -8.72 -1.07 6.94
CA ALA A 136 -7.58 -1.41 7.78
C ALA A 136 -8.05 -1.72 9.20
N GLY A 137 -7.31 -2.58 9.89
CA GLY A 137 -7.43 -2.71 11.34
C GLY A 137 -6.70 -1.59 12.06
N TYR A 138 -6.70 -1.66 13.38
CA TYR A 138 -6.01 -0.70 14.24
C TYR A 138 -4.92 -1.42 15.04
N TYR A 139 -3.80 -0.75 15.28
CA TYR A 139 -2.78 -1.32 16.14
C TYR A 139 -3.25 -1.34 17.60
N ASP A 140 -2.73 -2.29 18.36
CA ASP A 140 -3.09 -2.46 19.77
C ASP A 140 -2.47 -1.34 20.62
N ILE A 141 -3.30 -0.68 21.41
CA ILE A 141 -2.90 0.39 22.32
C ILE A 141 -3.06 0.00 23.80
N SER A 142 -3.33 -1.26 24.08
CA SER A 142 -3.55 -1.74 25.46
C SER A 142 -2.30 -1.60 26.34
N SER A 143 -1.13 -1.45 25.74
CA SER A 143 0.14 -1.23 26.41
C SER A 143 0.60 0.22 26.26
N GLU A 144 1.21 0.77 27.29
CA GLU A 144 1.87 2.08 27.20
C GLU A 144 3.14 2.02 26.36
N GLU A 145 3.68 0.83 26.16
CA GLU A 145 4.85 0.61 25.33
C GLU A 145 4.47 0.49 23.86
N PHE A 146 5.43 0.77 23.00
CA PHE A 146 5.29 0.54 21.57
C PHE A 146 4.98 -0.94 21.33
N PRO A 147 3.91 -1.26 20.57
CA PRO A 147 3.62 -2.66 20.29
C PRO A 147 4.76 -3.31 19.52
N GLU A 148 5.23 -4.43 20.00
CA GLU A 148 6.35 -5.16 19.41
C GLU A 148 6.12 -5.49 17.93
N ASP A 149 4.88 -5.79 17.58
CA ASP A 149 4.48 -5.99 16.19
C ASP A 149 3.12 -5.34 15.94
N MET A 150 3.16 -4.10 15.49
CA MET A 150 1.93 -3.39 15.11
C MET A 150 1.32 -3.91 13.81
N TRP A 151 2.03 -4.75 13.07
CA TRP A 151 1.65 -5.20 11.73
C TRP A 151 1.00 -6.58 11.71
N GLU A 152 1.05 -7.33 12.79
CA GLU A 152 0.48 -8.66 12.85
C GLU A 152 -1.02 -8.65 12.53
N GLY A 153 -1.42 -9.46 11.55
CA GLY A 153 -2.82 -9.52 11.10
C GLY A 153 -3.27 -8.35 10.24
N HIS A 154 -2.35 -7.53 9.75
CA HIS A 154 -2.68 -6.34 8.95
C HIS A 154 -2.13 -6.42 7.52
N ASP A 155 -2.06 -7.63 6.98
CA ASP A 155 -1.60 -7.87 5.62
C ASP A 155 -2.78 -7.82 4.64
N PHE A 156 -2.52 -7.22 3.47
CA PHE A 156 -3.50 -7.13 2.39
C PHE A 156 -2.95 -7.77 1.12
N LEU A 157 -3.81 -8.43 0.39
CA LEU A 157 -3.54 -8.95 -0.95
C LEU A 157 -4.58 -8.41 -1.91
N VAL A 158 -4.12 -7.89 -3.04
CA VAL A 158 -4.97 -7.41 -4.12
C VAL A 158 -4.44 -7.99 -5.43
N PHE A 159 -5.34 -8.54 -6.24
CA PHE A 159 -4.97 -9.14 -7.52
C PHE A 159 -5.36 -8.22 -8.67
N VAL A 160 -4.40 -8.01 -9.59
CA VAL A 160 -4.61 -7.22 -10.79
C VAL A 160 -4.50 -8.16 -11.99
N ALA A 161 -5.56 -8.24 -12.77
CA ALA A 161 -5.62 -9.11 -13.94
C ALA A 161 -5.66 -8.29 -15.22
N GLY A 162 -5.06 -8.83 -16.27
CA GLY A 162 -5.21 -8.31 -17.62
C GLY A 162 -6.43 -8.93 -18.30
N THR A 163 -7.20 -8.11 -18.97
CA THR A 163 -8.30 -8.55 -19.82
C THR A 163 -8.08 -8.08 -21.24
N LYS A 164 -8.89 -8.56 -22.17
CA LYS A 164 -8.80 -8.10 -23.55
C LYS A 164 -9.09 -6.59 -23.67
N ALA A 165 -10.06 -6.10 -22.90
CA ALA A 165 -10.41 -4.68 -22.90
C ALA A 165 -9.42 -3.83 -22.10
N ASN A 166 -8.84 -4.39 -21.04
CA ASN A 166 -7.92 -3.69 -20.15
C ASN A 166 -6.70 -4.57 -19.86
N PRO A 167 -5.77 -4.70 -20.80
CA PRO A 167 -4.58 -5.51 -20.59
C PRO A 167 -3.63 -4.85 -19.58
N ILE A 168 -2.90 -5.68 -18.87
CA ILE A 168 -1.76 -5.20 -18.11
C ILE A 168 -0.72 -4.66 -19.10
N THR A 169 -0.13 -3.52 -18.80
CA THR A 169 0.85 -2.86 -19.66
C THR A 169 2.11 -2.52 -18.87
N ALA A 170 3.15 -2.09 -19.56
CA ALA A 170 4.36 -1.57 -18.93
C ALA A 170 4.09 -0.33 -18.06
N ASN A 171 2.97 0.35 -18.29
CA ASN A 171 2.57 1.55 -17.56
C ASN A 171 1.61 1.25 -16.39
N THR A 172 1.33 -0.02 -16.13
CA THR A 172 0.47 -0.39 -15.00
C THR A 172 1.13 0.02 -13.70
N ARG A 173 0.38 0.69 -12.85
CA ARG A 173 0.77 1.10 -11.50
C ARG A 173 -0.36 0.84 -10.54
N VAL A 174 -0.04 0.81 -9.27
CA VAL A 174 -1.03 0.65 -8.20
C VAL A 174 -0.98 1.87 -7.30
N ARG A 175 -2.14 2.38 -6.97
CA ARG A 175 -2.32 3.54 -6.11
C ARG A 175 -3.12 3.15 -4.87
N ILE A 176 -2.61 3.54 -3.70
CA ILE A 176 -3.32 3.36 -2.43
C ILE A 176 -3.74 4.75 -1.98
N ILE A 177 -5.03 4.92 -1.68
CA ILE A 177 -5.62 6.20 -1.29
C ILE A 177 -6.26 6.06 0.08
N CYS A 178 -6.00 6.99 0.98
CA CYS A 178 -6.73 7.11 2.23
C CYS A 178 -7.25 8.53 2.40
N GLY A 179 -8.49 8.65 2.84
CA GLY A 179 -9.13 9.93 3.09
C GLY A 179 -9.37 10.77 1.85
N SER A 180 -9.71 12.04 2.08
CA SER A 180 -9.84 13.03 1.03
C SER A 180 -8.49 13.64 0.71
N LEU A 181 -8.16 13.76 -0.57
CA LEU A 181 -6.93 14.45 -0.98
C LEU A 181 -7.01 15.96 -0.70
N THR A 182 -8.22 16.51 -0.66
CA THR A 182 -8.42 17.86 -0.17
C THR A 182 -8.69 17.81 1.32
N GLN A 183 -8.31 18.89 2.02
CA GLN A 183 -8.49 18.93 3.47
C GLN A 183 -9.96 18.75 3.87
N ASN A 184 -10.20 17.85 4.81
CA ASN A 184 -11.48 17.69 5.48
C ASN A 184 -11.24 17.67 6.99
N SER A 185 -11.34 18.81 7.64
CA SER A 185 -11.02 18.97 9.06
C SER A 185 -11.94 18.19 10.00
N ALA A 186 -13.05 17.65 9.50
CA ALA A 186 -13.97 16.84 10.31
C ALA A 186 -13.54 15.38 10.43
N VAL A 187 -12.65 14.90 9.55
CA VAL A 187 -12.28 13.48 9.50
C VAL A 187 -10.78 13.34 9.28
N ASN A 188 -10.12 12.63 10.16
CA ASN A 188 -8.74 12.19 9.96
C ASN A 188 -8.74 10.74 9.45
N ASN A 189 -7.81 10.44 8.57
CA ASN A 189 -7.67 9.09 7.99
C ASN A 189 -6.19 8.76 7.84
N ARG A 190 -5.48 8.69 8.98
CA ARG A 190 -4.06 8.35 8.98
C ARG A 190 -3.89 6.85 8.86
N ILE A 191 -3.17 6.42 7.84
CA ILE A 191 -2.87 5.02 7.57
C ILE A 191 -1.35 4.85 7.51
N TYR A 192 -0.85 3.87 8.24
CA TYR A 192 0.55 3.45 8.16
C TYR A 192 0.69 2.30 7.18
N LEU A 193 1.72 2.36 6.34
CA LEU A 193 1.98 1.40 5.29
C LEU A 193 3.39 0.83 5.40
N ASP A 194 3.51 -0.45 5.10
CA ASP A 194 4.80 -1.12 5.04
C ASP A 194 4.77 -2.26 4.01
N ASN A 195 5.95 -2.73 3.63
CA ASN A 195 6.12 -3.94 2.82
C ASN A 195 5.27 -3.95 1.54
N PHE A 196 5.56 -3.02 0.64
CA PHE A 196 4.81 -2.91 -0.60
C PHE A 196 5.48 -3.72 -1.71
N TYR A 197 4.77 -4.71 -2.24
CA TYR A 197 5.27 -5.60 -3.28
C TYR A 197 4.24 -5.77 -4.38
N ILE A 198 4.71 -5.80 -5.61
CA ILE A 198 3.94 -6.22 -6.78
C ILE A 198 4.78 -7.25 -7.51
N ARG A 199 4.21 -8.42 -7.77
CA ARG A 199 4.87 -9.44 -8.54
C ARG A 199 3.90 -10.12 -9.50
N ARG A 200 4.43 -10.69 -10.58
CA ARG A 200 3.62 -11.58 -11.41
C ARG A 200 3.41 -12.91 -10.68
N LEU A 201 2.30 -13.54 -10.94
CA LEU A 201 2.05 -14.88 -10.41
C LEU A 201 2.63 -15.94 -11.34
N GLN A 202 3.06 -17.02 -10.75
CA GLN A 202 3.46 -18.23 -11.48
C GLN A 202 2.22 -19.07 -11.76
N LYS A 203 2.33 -20.01 -12.71
CA LYS A 203 1.18 -20.79 -13.17
C LYS A 203 0.44 -21.51 -12.03
N VAL A 204 1.15 -22.10 -11.11
CA VAL A 204 0.54 -22.80 -9.97
C VAL A 204 -0.25 -21.85 -9.10
N GLU A 205 0.22 -20.62 -8.95
CA GLU A 205 -0.46 -19.59 -8.17
C GLU A 205 -1.68 -19.04 -8.90
N GLU A 206 -1.60 -18.89 -10.22
CA GLU A 206 -2.75 -18.52 -11.03
C GLU A 206 -3.88 -19.55 -10.92
N ASP A 207 -3.55 -20.83 -10.92
CA ASP A 207 -4.52 -21.90 -10.74
C ASP A 207 -5.15 -21.82 -9.35
N TYR A 208 -4.35 -21.57 -8.33
CA TYR A 208 -4.85 -21.39 -6.96
C TYR A 208 -5.79 -20.18 -6.88
N PHE A 209 -5.42 -19.08 -7.50
CA PHE A 209 -6.27 -17.90 -7.56
C PHE A 209 -7.60 -18.20 -8.26
N ALA A 210 -7.56 -18.93 -9.36
CA ALA A 210 -8.77 -19.30 -10.10
C ALA A 210 -9.74 -20.12 -9.23
N GLU A 211 -9.23 -20.93 -8.31
CA GLU A 211 -10.06 -21.71 -7.39
C GLU A 211 -10.61 -20.87 -6.23
N ASN A 212 -9.83 -19.92 -5.75
CA ASN A 212 -10.14 -19.19 -4.52
C ASN A 212 -10.61 -17.74 -4.76
N ASN A 213 -10.36 -17.21 -5.90
CA ASN A 213 -10.84 -15.92 -6.44
C ASN A 213 -10.97 -14.77 -5.47
N GLY A 214 -10.09 -13.84 -5.53
CA GLY A 214 -10.40 -12.61 -4.87
C GLY A 214 -9.21 -11.82 -4.41
N SER A 215 -9.52 -10.59 -4.05
CA SER A 215 -8.61 -9.64 -3.44
C SER A 215 -9.14 -9.28 -2.07
N GLY A 216 -8.27 -9.07 -1.13
CA GLY A 216 -8.71 -8.68 0.19
C GLY A 216 -7.60 -8.76 1.22
N LYS A 217 -8.04 -8.81 2.45
CA LYS A 217 -7.15 -8.84 3.59
C LYS A 217 -6.74 -10.27 3.90
N ASP A 218 -5.45 -10.45 4.14
CA ASP A 218 -4.90 -11.59 4.87
C ASP A 218 -5.36 -12.93 4.32
N ILE A 219 -5.38 -13.04 3.02
CA ILE A 219 -5.84 -14.25 2.44
C ILE A 219 -4.65 -15.12 2.13
N ILE A 220 -4.50 -16.20 2.81
CA ILE A 220 -4.19 -17.42 2.12
C ILE A 220 -2.76 -17.60 1.63
N LEU A 221 -2.24 -16.69 0.83
CA LEU A 221 -0.90 -16.88 0.26
C LEU A 221 0.20 -16.52 1.24
N GLY A 222 -0.21 -16.20 2.45
CA GLY A 222 0.71 -15.61 3.37
C GLY A 222 1.24 -14.33 2.75
N ALA A 223 1.62 -13.47 3.53
CA ALA A 223 2.19 -12.26 3.04
C ALA A 223 3.43 -11.96 3.82
N PRO A 224 4.09 -10.97 3.42
CA PRO A 224 4.34 -10.67 2.04
C PRO A 224 5.17 -11.80 1.46
N PHE A 225 5.03 -12.06 0.23
CA PHE A 225 5.83 -13.11 -0.33
C PHE A 225 7.31 -12.73 -0.32
N ASP A 226 8.16 -13.73 -0.14
CA ASP A 226 9.59 -13.55 -0.22
C ASP A 226 10.01 -13.74 -1.68
N GLU A 227 10.61 -12.70 -2.27
CA GLU A 227 11.08 -12.73 -3.63
C GLU A 227 12.06 -13.87 -3.89
N GLU A 228 12.92 -14.19 -2.92
CA GLU A 228 13.91 -15.26 -3.07
C GLU A 228 13.27 -16.63 -3.22
N GLU A 229 12.12 -16.84 -2.64
CA GLU A 229 11.39 -18.09 -2.74
C GLU A 229 10.77 -18.29 -4.12
N GLN A 230 10.73 -17.27 -4.95
CA GLN A 230 10.10 -17.30 -6.25
C GLN A 230 11.09 -17.63 -7.38
N GLU A 231 12.33 -17.67 -7.09
CA GLU A 231 13.39 -17.99 -8.02
C GLU A 231 13.77 -19.47 -7.96
#